data_f1de3aaba87d554b99126befc90677bd
#
_entry.id   f1de3aaba87d554b99126befc90677bd
#
_cell.length_a   1.000
_cell.length_b   1.000
_cell.length_c   1.000
_cell.angle_alpha   90.00
_cell.angle_beta   90.00
_cell.angle_gamma   90.00
#
_symmetry.space_group_name_H-M   'P 1'
#
loop_
_entity.id
_entity.type
_entity.pdbx_description
1 polymer ?
#
loop_
_entity_poly.entity_id
_entity_poly.type
_entity_poly.pdbx_seq_one_letter_code
_entity_poly.pdbx_strand_id
1 'polypeptide(L)'
;MKSVVIHAEGDVRVEERPLPQLQAEDDVLVKVVSSGLCGSDIPRIFAQGAHYYPITLGHEFSGYVESYGTGVTDMQPGDAVVCVPLLPCFHCPQCERGYFSLCKQYQFVGSRSEGGNAEYVVVKRANLFRLPSDMPIEDGAFIEPITVGLHAFHLAQGCEGKNVIIVGAGTIGLLALQCARELGARSVTAIDINPQKLELAKALGATHTCNSREMTADDIQTALSDIQFDQLVLETAGAPQTVSLAIDIAGPRAQLALVGTLHHDLTLTTRTFGLILRKELTLLGSWMNYSAPWPGEEWETAARLLAEKRLQLTPLIAHRGDAESFAEAVKALNGAPMQGKILLQLS
;
A
#
# COMPACT_ATOMS: atom_id res chain seq x y z
N MET A 1 -12.18 25.19 4.43
CA MET A 1 -11.51 23.94 4.90
C MET A 1 -10.03 23.97 4.57
N LYS A 2 -9.19 23.45 5.47
CA LYS A 2 -7.76 23.32 5.19
C LYS A 2 -7.49 22.16 4.23
N SER A 3 -6.56 22.38 3.30
CA SER A 3 -6.11 21.37 2.33
C SER A 3 -4.61 21.48 2.09
N VAL A 4 -3.92 20.36 1.93
CA VAL A 4 -2.52 20.31 1.49
C VAL A 4 -2.51 20.17 -0.03
N VAL A 5 -2.13 21.22 -0.72
CA VAL A 5 -2.28 21.37 -2.18
C VAL A 5 -0.91 21.37 -2.85
N ILE A 6 -0.81 20.64 -3.94
CA ILE A 6 0.37 20.63 -4.83
C ILE A 6 0.09 21.55 -6.00
N HIS A 7 0.85 22.64 -6.15
CA HIS A 7 0.68 23.64 -7.22
C HIS A 7 1.59 23.41 -8.42
N ALA A 8 2.74 22.82 -8.17
CA ALA A 8 3.74 22.45 -9.15
C ALA A 8 4.70 21.44 -8.53
N GLU A 9 5.66 20.95 -9.28
CA GLU A 9 6.72 20.09 -8.78
C GLU A 9 7.46 20.77 -7.62
N GLY A 10 7.48 20.12 -6.45
CA GLY A 10 8.06 20.63 -5.21
C GLY A 10 7.26 21.74 -4.49
N ASP A 11 6.19 22.24 -5.08
CA ASP A 11 5.40 23.34 -4.50
C ASP A 11 4.19 22.78 -3.71
N VAL A 12 4.41 22.53 -2.42
CA VAL A 12 3.44 22.01 -1.47
C VAL A 12 2.97 23.15 -0.56
N ARG A 13 1.67 23.42 -0.50
CA ARG A 13 1.09 24.51 0.31
C ARG A 13 -0.08 24.03 1.15
N VAL A 14 -0.26 24.62 2.32
CA VAL A 14 -1.50 24.53 3.09
C VAL A 14 -2.37 25.74 2.75
N GLU A 15 -3.60 25.48 2.38
CA GLU A 15 -4.54 26.51 1.92
C GLU A 15 -5.93 26.34 2.53
N GLU A 16 -6.60 27.46 2.71
CA GLU A 16 -8.04 27.50 2.95
C GLU A 16 -8.79 27.40 1.61
N ARG A 17 -9.59 26.35 1.43
CA ARG A 17 -10.40 26.11 0.24
C ARG A 17 -11.89 26.06 0.59
N PRO A 18 -12.78 26.36 -0.36
CA PRO A 18 -14.22 26.14 -0.17
C PRO A 18 -14.51 24.66 0.16
N LEU A 19 -15.57 24.43 0.93
CA LEU A 19 -16.06 23.06 1.14
C LEU A 19 -16.54 22.48 -0.20
N PRO A 20 -16.09 21.27 -0.59
CA PRO A 20 -16.51 20.66 -1.85
C PRO A 20 -18.00 20.32 -1.81
N GLN A 21 -18.67 20.48 -2.95
CA GLN A 21 -20.10 20.26 -3.10
C GLN A 21 -20.36 18.92 -3.80
N LEU A 22 -21.42 18.23 -3.39
CA LEU A 22 -21.93 17.07 -4.11
C LEU A 22 -22.40 17.48 -5.50
N GLN A 23 -21.97 16.78 -6.55
CA GLN A 23 -22.31 17.07 -7.94
C GLN A 23 -23.18 15.98 -8.56
N ALA A 24 -23.19 14.79 -8.00
CA ALA A 24 -23.91 13.63 -8.50
C ALA A 24 -24.65 12.89 -7.38
N GLU A 25 -25.63 12.09 -7.77
CA GLU A 25 -26.48 11.35 -6.83
C GLU A 25 -25.72 10.30 -6.01
N ASP A 26 -24.59 9.79 -6.53
CA ASP A 26 -23.73 8.82 -5.89
C ASP A 26 -22.52 9.42 -5.15
N ASP A 27 -22.44 10.75 -5.07
CA ASP A 27 -21.38 11.43 -4.33
C ASP A 27 -21.57 11.31 -2.80
N VAL A 28 -20.46 11.20 -2.10
CA VAL A 28 -20.40 11.22 -0.64
C VAL A 28 -19.34 12.23 -0.21
N LEU A 29 -19.71 13.17 0.65
CA LEU A 29 -18.79 14.06 1.34
C LEU A 29 -18.27 13.35 2.58
N VAL A 30 -16.95 13.21 2.69
CA VAL A 30 -16.28 12.59 3.82
C VAL A 30 -15.52 13.67 4.59
N LYS A 31 -15.76 13.75 5.92
CA LYS A 31 -14.91 14.46 6.86
C LYS A 31 -13.70 13.54 7.16
N VAL A 32 -12.53 13.94 6.70
CA VAL A 32 -11.30 13.14 6.86
C VAL A 32 -10.77 13.28 8.29
N VAL A 33 -10.35 12.17 8.87
CA VAL A 33 -9.71 12.12 10.19
C VAL A 33 -8.22 11.82 10.08
N SER A 34 -7.84 10.87 9.23
CA SER A 34 -6.44 10.50 9.02
C SER A 34 -6.18 10.24 7.54
N SER A 35 -5.04 10.73 7.04
CA SER A 35 -4.59 10.47 5.67
C SER A 35 -3.09 10.17 5.64
N GLY A 36 -2.71 9.10 4.95
CA GLY A 36 -1.33 8.66 4.79
C GLY A 36 -0.69 9.19 3.50
N LEU A 37 0.59 9.54 3.57
CA LEU A 37 1.41 9.76 2.40
C LEU A 37 1.88 8.42 1.85
N CYS A 38 1.57 8.12 0.60
CA CYS A 38 2.09 6.96 -0.12
C CYS A 38 3.46 7.24 -0.74
N GLY A 39 4.31 6.23 -0.82
CA GLY A 39 5.58 6.32 -1.54
C GLY A 39 5.42 6.71 -3.02
N SER A 40 4.30 6.33 -3.64
CA SER A 40 3.97 6.69 -5.01
C SER A 40 3.63 8.18 -5.22
N ASP A 41 3.35 8.93 -4.14
CA ASP A 41 3.10 10.37 -4.23
C ASP A 41 4.40 11.17 -4.30
N ILE A 42 5.52 10.64 -3.79
CA ILE A 42 6.81 11.32 -3.80
C ILE A 42 7.24 11.71 -5.22
N PRO A 43 7.29 10.80 -6.22
CA PRO A 43 7.62 11.20 -7.58
C PRO A 43 6.58 12.15 -8.21
N ARG A 44 5.29 12.06 -7.83
CA ARG A 44 4.27 13.02 -8.27
C ARG A 44 4.53 14.43 -7.75
N ILE A 45 5.02 14.54 -6.52
CA ILE A 45 5.32 15.82 -5.89
C ILE A 45 6.65 16.40 -6.39
N PHE A 46 7.69 15.58 -6.60
CA PHE A 46 9.06 16.08 -6.74
C PHE A 46 9.75 15.77 -8.08
N ALA A 47 9.21 14.92 -8.96
CA ALA A 47 9.99 14.46 -10.13
C ALA A 47 9.19 14.21 -11.41
N GLN A 48 8.03 13.59 -11.35
CA GLN A 48 7.25 13.17 -12.53
C GLN A 48 6.02 14.04 -12.77
N GLY A 49 5.68 14.87 -11.77
CA GLY A 49 4.47 15.68 -11.78
C GLY A 49 3.19 14.91 -11.49
N ALA A 50 2.17 15.65 -11.08
CA ALA A 50 0.80 15.16 -10.93
C ALA A 50 0.08 15.17 -12.28
N HIS A 51 -1.08 14.49 -12.36
CA HIS A 51 -1.88 14.48 -13.58
C HIS A 51 -2.39 15.88 -13.99
N TYR A 52 -2.61 16.75 -13.01
CA TYR A 52 -2.98 18.16 -13.17
C TYR A 52 -2.58 18.96 -11.94
N TYR A 53 -2.58 20.26 -12.04
CA TYR A 53 -2.31 21.21 -10.95
C TYR A 53 -3.36 22.34 -10.96
N PRO A 54 -3.72 22.91 -9.80
CA PRO A 54 -3.39 22.40 -8.46
C PRO A 54 -4.17 21.12 -8.13
N ILE A 55 -3.62 20.26 -7.27
CA ILE A 55 -4.26 19.03 -6.81
C ILE A 55 -4.03 18.80 -5.32
N THR A 56 -5.03 18.28 -4.63
CA THR A 56 -4.89 17.66 -3.30
C THR A 56 -4.70 16.15 -3.49
N LEU A 57 -3.53 15.63 -3.11
CA LEU A 57 -3.25 14.20 -3.13
C LEU A 57 -3.87 13.50 -1.91
N GLY A 58 -3.52 12.24 -1.71
CA GLY A 58 -3.93 11.42 -0.57
C GLY A 58 -5.00 10.40 -0.96
N HIS A 59 -4.60 9.14 -0.99
CA HIS A 59 -5.47 8.02 -1.33
C HIS A 59 -5.56 6.97 -0.22
N GLU A 60 -4.81 7.16 0.87
CA GLU A 60 -4.78 6.31 2.04
C GLU A 60 -5.47 7.05 3.20
N PHE A 61 -6.81 7.24 3.16
CA PHE A 61 -7.48 8.02 4.19
C PHE A 61 -8.73 7.35 4.75
N SER A 62 -9.06 7.73 5.98
CA SER A 62 -10.26 7.36 6.70
C SER A 62 -10.95 8.60 7.28
N GLY A 63 -12.23 8.47 7.54
CA GLY A 63 -13.03 9.57 8.05
C GLY A 63 -14.47 9.16 8.29
N TYR A 64 -15.32 10.15 8.46
CA TYR A 64 -16.75 9.97 8.67
C TYR A 64 -17.55 10.52 7.50
N VAL A 65 -18.62 9.83 7.14
CA VAL A 65 -19.62 10.35 6.20
C VAL A 65 -20.24 11.61 6.79
N GLU A 66 -20.14 12.73 6.09
CA GLU A 66 -20.74 14.01 6.47
C GLU A 66 -22.12 14.19 5.83
N SER A 67 -22.18 14.00 4.51
CA SER A 67 -23.41 14.04 3.71
C SER A 67 -23.24 13.26 2.41
N TYR A 68 -24.35 13.00 1.71
CA TYR A 68 -24.32 12.20 0.48
C TYR A 68 -25.46 12.57 -0.46
N GLY A 69 -25.34 12.21 -1.72
CA GLY A 69 -26.33 12.41 -2.77
C GLY A 69 -27.52 11.45 -2.65
N THR A 70 -28.59 11.76 -3.35
CA THR A 70 -29.88 11.05 -3.24
C THR A 70 -29.84 9.58 -3.69
N GLY A 71 -28.82 9.18 -4.46
CA GLY A 71 -28.63 7.80 -4.92
C GLY A 71 -27.94 6.89 -3.88
N VAL A 72 -27.39 7.45 -2.79
CA VAL A 72 -26.74 6.66 -1.73
C VAL A 72 -27.80 6.28 -0.69
N THR A 73 -28.07 4.98 -0.58
CA THR A 73 -29.16 4.46 0.28
C THR A 73 -28.65 3.56 1.43
N ASP A 74 -27.37 3.25 1.44
CA ASP A 74 -26.77 2.28 2.36
C ASP A 74 -25.75 2.91 3.31
N MET A 75 -25.69 4.24 3.39
CA MET A 75 -24.85 5.00 4.34
C MET A 75 -25.66 6.05 5.07
N GLN A 76 -25.12 6.47 6.22
CA GLN A 76 -25.68 7.57 7.00
C GLN A 76 -24.57 8.50 7.52
N PRO A 77 -24.87 9.77 7.83
CA PRO A 77 -23.91 10.67 8.45
C PRO A 77 -23.38 10.07 9.75
N GLY A 78 -22.06 10.16 9.94
CA GLY A 78 -21.35 9.56 11.08
C GLY A 78 -20.85 8.15 10.84
N ASP A 79 -21.18 7.47 9.73
CA ASP A 79 -20.58 6.18 9.38
C ASP A 79 -19.07 6.33 9.22
N ALA A 80 -18.29 5.48 9.90
CA ALA A 80 -16.85 5.40 9.76
C ALA A 80 -16.48 4.67 8.46
N VAL A 81 -15.65 5.30 7.64
CA VAL A 81 -15.29 4.81 6.31
C VAL A 81 -13.80 4.96 6.01
N VAL A 82 -13.30 4.11 5.12
CA VAL A 82 -11.99 4.24 4.50
C VAL A 82 -12.14 4.39 2.99
N CYS A 83 -11.24 5.14 2.38
CA CYS A 83 -11.19 5.30 0.94
C CYS A 83 -10.72 4.02 0.25
N VAL A 84 -11.49 3.58 -0.74
CA VAL A 84 -11.11 2.61 -1.77
C VAL A 84 -10.74 3.43 -3.01
N PRO A 85 -9.45 3.77 -3.23
CA PRO A 85 -9.11 4.86 -4.15
C PRO A 85 -9.38 4.57 -5.62
N LEU A 86 -9.32 3.32 -6.06
CA LEU A 86 -9.68 2.94 -7.42
C LEU A 86 -11.20 3.11 -7.64
N LEU A 87 -11.60 3.69 -8.75
CA LEU A 87 -12.96 3.67 -9.27
C LEU A 87 -12.93 3.04 -10.66
N PRO A 88 -13.14 1.72 -10.78
CA PRO A 88 -13.21 1.05 -12.07
C PRO A 88 -14.53 1.37 -12.77
N CYS A 89 -14.62 1.16 -14.08
CA CYS A 89 -15.87 1.43 -14.80
C CYS A 89 -16.97 0.40 -14.56
N PHE A 90 -16.66 -0.74 -13.96
CA PHE A 90 -17.54 -1.88 -13.65
C PHE A 90 -18.18 -2.61 -14.86
N HIS A 91 -17.98 -2.16 -16.10
CA HIS A 91 -18.66 -2.70 -17.29
C HIS A 91 -17.73 -3.09 -18.44
N CYS A 92 -16.41 -2.89 -18.32
CA CYS A 92 -15.47 -3.37 -19.33
C CYS A 92 -15.15 -4.86 -19.15
N PRO A 93 -14.61 -5.55 -20.17
CA PRO A 93 -14.31 -6.99 -20.09
C PRO A 93 -13.42 -7.40 -18.91
N GLN A 94 -12.57 -6.51 -18.42
CA GLN A 94 -11.74 -6.75 -17.23
C GLN A 94 -12.59 -6.69 -15.95
N CYS A 95 -13.42 -5.65 -15.82
CA CYS A 95 -14.30 -5.49 -14.67
C CYS A 95 -15.34 -6.62 -14.56
N GLU A 96 -15.93 -7.05 -15.67
CA GLU A 96 -16.87 -8.18 -15.71
C GLU A 96 -16.26 -9.50 -15.24
N ARG A 97 -14.92 -9.64 -15.33
CA ARG A 97 -14.16 -10.79 -14.82
C ARG A 97 -13.64 -10.58 -13.39
N GLY A 98 -13.95 -9.43 -12.76
CA GLY A 98 -13.43 -9.08 -11.43
C GLY A 98 -11.99 -8.58 -11.43
N TYR A 99 -11.39 -8.31 -12.59
CA TYR A 99 -10.02 -7.79 -12.70
C TYR A 99 -10.02 -6.26 -12.64
N PHE A 100 -10.49 -5.70 -11.54
CA PHE A 100 -10.74 -4.27 -11.39
C PHE A 100 -9.47 -3.42 -11.54
N SER A 101 -8.33 -3.88 -11.02
CA SER A 101 -7.03 -3.24 -11.18
C SER A 101 -6.60 -3.08 -12.65
N LEU A 102 -7.16 -3.86 -13.58
CA LEU A 102 -6.85 -3.85 -15.00
C LEU A 102 -7.85 -3.05 -15.83
N CYS A 103 -8.78 -2.32 -15.19
CA CYS A 103 -9.73 -1.45 -15.87
C CYS A 103 -8.99 -0.33 -16.61
N LYS A 104 -9.26 -0.19 -17.92
CA LYS A 104 -8.60 0.84 -18.75
C LYS A 104 -9.20 2.24 -18.59
N GLN A 105 -10.37 2.35 -17.96
CA GLN A 105 -11.14 3.60 -17.81
C GLN A 105 -11.30 4.00 -16.33
N TYR A 106 -10.37 3.57 -15.48
CA TYR A 106 -10.47 3.84 -14.05
C TYR A 106 -10.17 5.30 -13.71
N GLN A 107 -10.81 5.78 -12.64
CA GLN A 107 -10.42 6.95 -11.88
C GLN A 107 -9.69 6.52 -10.61
N PHE A 108 -8.96 7.44 -9.98
CA PHE A 108 -8.20 7.14 -8.78
C PHE A 108 -8.17 8.38 -7.87
N VAL A 109 -8.81 8.25 -6.71
CA VAL A 109 -8.88 9.31 -5.70
C VAL A 109 -7.46 9.64 -5.22
N GLY A 110 -7.16 10.93 -5.07
CA GLY A 110 -5.85 11.39 -4.60
C GLY A 110 -4.74 11.34 -5.64
N SER A 111 -5.04 11.08 -6.92
CA SER A 111 -4.06 11.22 -8.00
C SER A 111 -4.68 11.66 -9.33
N ARG A 112 -5.86 11.14 -9.70
CA ARG A 112 -6.64 11.53 -10.89
C ARG A 112 -7.84 12.40 -10.55
N SER A 113 -8.16 12.51 -9.27
CA SER A 113 -9.12 13.43 -8.68
C SER A 113 -8.59 13.90 -7.33
N GLU A 114 -9.24 14.90 -6.73
CA GLU A 114 -8.92 15.41 -5.38
C GLU A 114 -8.93 14.26 -4.37
N GLY A 115 -8.02 14.30 -3.38
CA GLY A 115 -7.84 13.27 -2.38
C GLY A 115 -7.99 13.75 -0.93
N GLY A 116 -7.61 12.87 -0.01
CA GLY A 116 -7.86 13.00 1.41
C GLY A 116 -6.83 13.82 2.20
N ASN A 117 -5.84 14.47 1.55
CA ASN A 117 -4.94 15.39 2.26
C ASN A 117 -5.63 16.75 2.50
N ALA A 118 -6.88 16.70 2.99
CA ALA A 118 -7.75 17.84 3.29
C ALA A 118 -8.78 17.45 4.35
N GLU A 119 -9.37 18.45 5.02
CA GLU A 119 -10.42 18.20 6.03
C GLU A 119 -11.67 17.52 5.45
N TYR A 120 -11.98 17.78 4.19
CA TYR A 120 -13.13 17.17 3.50
C TYR A 120 -12.76 16.79 2.07
N VAL A 121 -13.36 15.72 1.59
CA VAL A 121 -13.24 15.27 0.20
C VAL A 121 -14.58 14.68 -0.27
N VAL A 122 -14.93 14.94 -1.53
CA VAL A 122 -16.06 14.26 -2.17
C VAL A 122 -15.53 13.08 -2.98
N VAL A 123 -16.10 11.91 -2.74
CA VAL A 123 -15.80 10.67 -3.46
C VAL A 123 -17.10 9.98 -3.89
N LYS A 124 -17.02 9.01 -4.78
CA LYS A 124 -18.16 8.16 -5.13
C LYS A 124 -18.47 7.17 -4.02
N ARG A 125 -19.74 6.78 -3.86
CA ARG A 125 -20.10 5.70 -2.91
C ARG A 125 -19.28 4.44 -3.10
N ALA A 126 -18.96 4.06 -4.33
CA ALA A 126 -18.13 2.91 -4.66
C ALA A 126 -16.67 3.01 -4.18
N ASN A 127 -16.20 4.22 -3.84
CA ASN A 127 -14.87 4.48 -3.26
C ASN A 127 -14.85 4.37 -1.73
N LEU A 128 -15.90 3.88 -1.10
CA LEU A 128 -15.96 3.82 0.36
C LEU A 128 -16.22 2.39 0.85
N PHE A 129 -15.37 1.96 1.78
CA PHE A 129 -15.52 0.75 2.55
C PHE A 129 -15.86 1.15 4.00
N ARG A 130 -16.97 0.57 4.55
CA ARG A 130 -17.38 0.86 5.93
C ARG A 130 -16.46 0.13 6.90
N LEU A 131 -16.01 0.85 7.91
CA LEU A 131 -15.15 0.29 8.95
C LEU A 131 -15.96 -0.40 10.04
N PRO A 132 -15.42 -1.45 10.68
CA PRO A 132 -15.97 -1.99 11.92
C PRO A 132 -16.05 -0.92 13.02
N SER A 133 -17.12 -0.96 13.82
CA SER A 133 -17.40 0.07 14.84
C SER A 133 -16.40 0.12 16.00
N ASP A 134 -15.66 -0.96 16.21
CA ASP A 134 -14.63 -1.12 17.26
C ASP A 134 -13.21 -0.79 16.77
N MET A 135 -13.06 -0.47 15.49
CA MET A 135 -11.77 -0.07 14.91
C MET A 135 -11.50 1.42 15.14
N PRO A 136 -10.31 1.81 15.65
CA PRO A 136 -9.92 3.21 15.70
C PRO A 136 -9.88 3.83 14.30
N ILE A 137 -10.60 4.94 14.13
CA ILE A 137 -10.73 5.58 12.81
C ILE A 137 -9.38 6.05 12.26
N GLU A 138 -8.47 6.47 13.14
CA GLU A 138 -7.12 6.94 12.78
C GLU A 138 -6.27 5.84 12.13
N ASP A 139 -6.51 4.58 12.49
CA ASP A 139 -5.81 3.42 11.94
C ASP A 139 -6.32 3.06 10.53
N GLY A 140 -7.48 3.60 10.12
CA GLY A 140 -8.07 3.37 8.82
C GLY A 140 -7.18 3.81 7.65
N ALA A 141 -6.30 4.81 7.84
CA ALA A 141 -5.31 5.21 6.84
C ALA A 141 -4.28 4.11 6.51
N PHE A 142 -4.22 3.04 7.30
CA PHE A 142 -3.37 1.89 7.02
C PHE A 142 -4.06 0.77 6.23
N ILE A 143 -5.39 0.80 6.06
CA ILE A 143 -6.09 -0.29 5.36
C ILE A 143 -5.58 -0.42 3.92
N GLU A 144 -5.56 0.66 3.17
CA GLU A 144 -5.10 0.63 1.78
C GLU A 144 -3.68 0.06 1.67
N PRO A 145 -2.64 0.54 2.39
CA PRO A 145 -1.30 -0.05 2.30
C PRO A 145 -1.20 -1.49 2.83
N ILE A 146 -2.06 -1.92 3.76
CA ILE A 146 -2.14 -3.32 4.21
C ILE A 146 -2.64 -4.21 3.06
N THR A 147 -3.66 -3.76 2.33
CA THR A 147 -4.26 -4.55 1.25
C THR A 147 -3.30 -4.81 0.10
N VAL A 148 -2.26 -3.99 -0.09
CA VAL A 148 -1.22 -4.22 -1.11
C VAL A 148 -0.49 -5.55 -0.88
N GLY A 149 -0.08 -5.82 0.37
CA GLY A 149 0.55 -7.10 0.74
C GLY A 149 -0.43 -8.27 0.69
N LEU A 150 -1.66 -8.05 1.17
CA LEU A 150 -2.73 -9.06 1.14
C LEU A 150 -3.09 -9.47 -0.29
N HIS A 151 -3.08 -8.53 -1.24
CA HIS A 151 -3.33 -8.82 -2.65
C HIS A 151 -2.25 -9.72 -3.26
N ALA A 152 -0.99 -9.50 -2.90
CA ALA A 152 0.09 -10.40 -3.32
C ALA A 152 -0.13 -11.83 -2.76
N PHE A 153 -0.61 -11.97 -1.52
CA PHE A 153 -0.99 -13.26 -0.97
C PHE A 153 -2.20 -13.87 -1.69
N HIS A 154 -3.23 -13.07 -1.98
CA HIS A 154 -4.39 -13.52 -2.76
C HIS A 154 -3.97 -14.10 -4.12
N LEU A 155 -3.14 -13.38 -4.89
CA LEU A 155 -2.62 -13.84 -6.17
C LEU A 155 -1.77 -15.13 -6.06
N ALA A 156 -1.08 -15.30 -4.94
CA ALA A 156 -0.30 -16.50 -4.64
C ALA A 156 -1.14 -17.64 -4.03
N GLN A 157 -2.45 -17.50 -3.98
CA GLN A 157 -3.38 -18.50 -3.37
C GLN A 157 -3.10 -18.72 -1.87
N GLY A 158 -2.86 -17.63 -1.14
CA GLY A 158 -2.62 -17.61 0.29
C GLY A 158 -1.14 -17.76 0.68
N CYS A 159 -0.85 -17.54 1.96
CA CYS A 159 0.48 -17.68 2.56
C CYS A 159 0.52 -18.69 3.71
N GLU A 160 -0.64 -19.29 4.09
CA GLU A 160 -0.72 -20.26 5.17
C GLU A 160 0.22 -21.45 4.91
N GLY A 161 1.00 -21.82 5.93
CA GLY A 161 1.95 -22.90 5.88
C GLY A 161 3.17 -22.67 4.98
N LYS A 162 3.24 -21.54 4.26
CA LYS A 162 4.40 -21.20 3.40
C LYS A 162 5.50 -20.50 4.19
N ASN A 163 6.72 -20.56 3.65
CA ASN A 163 7.86 -19.77 4.07
C ASN A 163 7.81 -18.45 3.28
N VAL A 164 7.42 -17.36 3.93
CA VAL A 164 7.29 -16.05 3.30
C VAL A 164 8.60 -15.29 3.41
N ILE A 165 9.11 -14.78 2.29
CA ILE A 165 10.33 -13.97 2.23
C ILE A 165 9.96 -12.59 1.69
N ILE A 166 10.21 -11.55 2.49
CA ILE A 166 9.94 -10.15 2.13
C ILE A 166 11.25 -9.47 1.75
N VAL A 167 11.39 -9.10 0.50
CA VAL A 167 12.54 -8.32 0.00
C VAL A 167 12.14 -6.85 -0.04
N GLY A 168 12.67 -6.07 0.89
CA GLY A 168 12.30 -4.68 1.18
C GLY A 168 11.48 -4.54 2.46
N ALA A 169 12.12 -4.14 3.57
CA ALA A 169 11.47 -3.86 4.85
C ALA A 169 10.97 -2.39 4.95
N GLY A 170 10.36 -1.88 3.89
CA GLY A 170 9.60 -0.63 3.90
C GLY A 170 8.22 -0.81 4.56
N THR A 171 7.39 0.24 4.54
CA THR A 171 6.04 0.19 5.13
C THR A 171 5.22 -0.98 4.60
N ILE A 172 5.17 -1.17 3.27
CA ILE A 172 4.43 -2.28 2.65
C ILE A 172 5.00 -3.63 3.07
N GLY A 173 6.33 -3.79 3.03
CA GLY A 173 6.98 -5.04 3.42
C GLY A 173 6.75 -5.41 4.89
N LEU A 174 6.82 -4.42 5.82
CA LEU A 174 6.58 -4.64 7.24
C LEU A 174 5.10 -4.89 7.58
N LEU A 175 4.17 -4.30 6.83
CA LEU A 175 2.75 -4.63 6.94
C LEU A 175 2.48 -6.04 6.41
N ALA A 176 3.00 -6.40 5.23
CA ALA A 176 2.89 -7.74 4.67
C ALA A 176 3.50 -8.82 5.59
N LEU A 177 4.65 -8.52 6.24
CA LEU A 177 5.29 -9.39 7.24
C LEU A 177 4.32 -9.74 8.38
N GLN A 178 3.69 -8.72 8.96
CA GLN A 178 2.74 -8.91 10.05
C GLN A 178 1.50 -9.70 9.57
N CYS A 179 0.95 -9.33 8.40
CA CYS A 179 -0.17 -10.06 7.79
C CYS A 179 0.18 -11.53 7.54
N ALA A 180 1.36 -11.83 7.01
CA ALA A 180 1.80 -13.20 6.76
C ALA A 180 1.78 -14.05 8.06
N ARG A 181 2.28 -13.48 9.16
CA ARG A 181 2.24 -14.14 10.47
C ARG A 181 0.81 -14.43 10.93
N GLU A 182 -0.05 -13.42 10.87
CA GLU A 182 -1.45 -13.53 11.31
C GLU A 182 -2.28 -14.46 10.43
N LEU A 183 -1.87 -14.64 9.18
CA LEU A 183 -2.49 -15.56 8.21
C LEU A 183 -1.83 -16.95 8.19
N GLY A 184 -0.99 -17.29 9.16
CA GLY A 184 -0.50 -18.65 9.36
C GLY A 184 0.69 -19.04 8.50
N ALA A 185 1.52 -18.08 8.03
CA ALA A 185 2.81 -18.41 7.43
C ALA A 185 3.68 -19.23 8.39
N ARG A 186 4.39 -20.25 7.88
CA ARG A 186 5.27 -21.13 8.67
C ARG A 186 6.47 -20.34 9.22
N SER A 187 7.03 -19.49 8.40
CA SER A 187 8.10 -18.56 8.77
C SER A 187 7.99 -17.28 7.96
N VAL A 188 8.52 -16.18 8.49
CA VAL A 188 8.62 -14.91 7.75
C VAL A 188 10.04 -14.38 7.84
N THR A 189 10.68 -14.21 6.69
CA THR A 189 12.02 -13.63 6.54
C THR A 189 11.92 -12.22 6.02
N ALA A 190 12.64 -11.28 6.61
CA ALA A 190 12.80 -9.92 6.10
C ALA A 190 14.22 -9.71 5.56
N ILE A 191 14.33 -9.13 4.36
CA ILE A 191 15.59 -8.80 3.70
C ILE A 191 15.58 -7.30 3.37
N ASP A 192 16.56 -6.55 3.85
CA ASP A 192 16.75 -5.13 3.57
C ASP A 192 18.24 -4.78 3.65
N ILE A 193 18.62 -3.62 3.14
CA ILE A 193 19.96 -3.05 3.26
C ILE A 193 20.15 -2.24 4.54
N ASN A 194 19.06 -1.89 5.22
CA ASN A 194 19.04 -1.01 6.40
C ASN A 194 18.89 -1.86 7.68
N PRO A 195 19.92 -1.89 8.55
CA PRO A 195 19.89 -2.69 9.78
C PRO A 195 18.78 -2.26 10.75
N GLN A 196 18.42 -0.96 10.82
CA GLN A 196 17.34 -0.48 11.69
C GLN A 196 15.99 -1.05 11.26
N LYS A 197 15.74 -1.15 9.95
CA LYS A 197 14.52 -1.78 9.41
C LYS A 197 14.48 -3.28 9.69
N LEU A 198 15.62 -3.94 9.68
CA LEU A 198 15.71 -5.37 10.01
C LEU A 198 15.47 -5.62 11.50
N GLU A 199 15.97 -4.76 12.40
CA GLU A 199 15.63 -4.83 13.82
C GLU A 199 14.15 -4.58 14.07
N LEU A 200 13.54 -3.61 13.35
CA LEU A 200 12.09 -3.41 13.40
C LEU A 200 11.34 -4.63 12.88
N ALA A 201 11.74 -5.21 11.75
CA ALA A 201 11.15 -6.44 11.22
C ALA A 201 11.19 -7.58 12.25
N LYS A 202 12.29 -7.73 12.97
CA LYS A 202 12.46 -8.70 14.05
C LYS A 202 11.50 -8.44 15.21
N ALA A 203 11.40 -7.18 15.63
CA ALA A 203 10.46 -6.76 16.68
C ALA A 203 8.99 -7.02 16.28
N LEU A 204 8.66 -6.88 14.98
CA LEU A 204 7.35 -7.18 14.41
C LEU A 204 7.15 -8.67 14.11
N GLY A 205 8.17 -9.51 14.40
CA GLY A 205 8.12 -10.97 14.43
C GLY A 205 8.62 -11.67 13.18
N ALA A 206 9.56 -11.09 12.45
CA ALA A 206 10.32 -11.83 11.46
C ALA A 206 11.03 -13.01 12.14
N THR A 207 10.95 -14.18 11.54
CA THR A 207 11.63 -15.39 11.99
C THR A 207 13.14 -15.31 11.68
N HIS A 208 13.45 -14.72 10.52
CA HIS A 208 14.81 -14.50 10.04
C HIS A 208 14.95 -13.07 9.49
N THR A 209 16.15 -12.53 9.57
CA THR A 209 16.49 -11.24 8.94
C THR A 209 17.83 -11.35 8.24
N CYS A 210 17.94 -10.83 7.01
CA CYS A 210 19.18 -10.83 6.24
C CYS A 210 19.51 -9.42 5.74
N ASN A 211 20.73 -8.96 5.98
CA ASN A 211 21.19 -7.67 5.45
C ASN A 211 21.83 -7.90 4.07
N SER A 212 21.09 -7.53 3.00
CA SER A 212 21.58 -7.71 1.63
C SER A 212 22.67 -6.73 1.20
N ARG A 213 23.09 -5.81 2.07
CA ARG A 213 24.31 -5.01 1.86
C ARG A 213 25.56 -5.77 2.30
N GLU A 214 25.42 -6.68 3.26
CA GLU A 214 26.52 -7.42 3.89
C GLU A 214 26.58 -8.89 3.44
N MET A 215 25.46 -9.42 2.94
CA MET A 215 25.31 -10.81 2.52
C MET A 215 25.10 -10.88 1.02
N THR A 216 25.79 -11.80 0.36
CA THR A 216 25.51 -12.16 -1.03
C THR A 216 24.24 -13.02 -1.14
N ALA A 217 23.71 -13.21 -2.35
CA ALA A 217 22.58 -14.12 -2.56
C ALA A 217 22.87 -15.55 -2.10
N ASP A 218 24.12 -16.03 -2.30
CA ASP A 218 24.54 -17.37 -1.88
C ASP A 218 24.64 -17.47 -0.34
N ASP A 219 25.07 -16.40 0.35
CA ASP A 219 25.05 -16.33 1.82
C ASP A 219 23.63 -16.38 2.36
N ILE A 220 22.71 -15.62 1.75
CA ILE A 220 21.29 -15.59 2.13
C ILE A 220 20.67 -16.98 1.91
N GLN A 221 20.91 -17.62 0.76
CA GLN A 221 20.43 -18.98 0.50
C GLN A 221 20.95 -19.98 1.55
N THR A 222 22.21 -19.83 1.95
CA THR A 222 22.81 -20.69 2.99
C THR A 222 22.14 -20.46 4.33
N ALA A 223 21.89 -19.18 4.70
CA ALA A 223 21.20 -18.82 5.94
C ALA A 223 19.73 -19.30 5.97
N LEU A 224 19.11 -19.48 4.80
CA LEU A 224 17.71 -19.93 4.65
C LEU A 224 17.63 -21.40 4.17
N SER A 225 18.69 -22.19 4.38
CA SER A 225 18.77 -23.57 3.87
C SER A 225 17.72 -24.51 4.43
N ASP A 226 17.17 -24.23 5.62
CA ASP A 226 16.11 -24.98 6.29
C ASP A 226 14.69 -24.66 5.76
N ILE A 227 14.53 -23.57 5.01
CA ILE A 227 13.24 -23.08 4.48
C ILE A 227 13.22 -22.99 2.94
N GLN A 228 13.93 -23.86 2.23
CA GLN A 228 14.07 -23.79 0.76
C GLN A 228 12.81 -24.16 -0.03
N PHE A 229 11.81 -24.79 0.58
CA PHE A 229 10.59 -25.22 -0.07
C PHE A 229 9.38 -24.42 0.39
N ASP A 230 8.29 -24.52 -0.36
CA ASP A 230 7.02 -23.83 -0.09
C ASP A 230 7.21 -22.31 0.10
N GLN A 231 8.08 -21.71 -0.70
CA GLN A 231 8.40 -20.30 -0.58
C GLN A 231 7.44 -19.43 -1.35
N LEU A 232 7.04 -18.33 -0.69
CA LEU A 232 6.43 -17.15 -1.31
C LEU A 232 7.34 -15.95 -1.08
N VAL A 233 7.95 -15.46 -2.13
CA VAL A 233 8.84 -14.29 -2.08
C VAL A 233 8.05 -13.07 -2.54
N LEU A 234 8.01 -12.00 -1.73
CA LEU A 234 7.46 -10.70 -2.11
C LEU A 234 8.59 -9.71 -2.36
N GLU A 235 8.68 -9.17 -3.56
CA GLU A 235 9.56 -8.04 -3.87
C GLU A 235 8.75 -6.75 -3.68
N THR A 236 9.06 -5.96 -2.64
CA THR A 236 8.32 -4.77 -2.24
C THR A 236 9.14 -3.48 -2.30
N ALA A 237 10.41 -3.55 -2.66
CA ALA A 237 11.32 -2.40 -2.71
C ALA A 237 11.26 -1.65 -4.05
N GLY A 238 10.92 -2.34 -5.15
CA GLY A 238 10.80 -1.73 -6.47
C GLY A 238 12.14 -1.28 -7.06
N ALA A 239 13.21 -2.03 -6.82
CA ALA A 239 14.53 -1.74 -7.38
C ALA A 239 15.03 -2.89 -8.26
N PRO A 240 15.77 -2.62 -9.36
CA PRO A 240 16.31 -3.68 -10.21
C PRO A 240 17.16 -4.71 -9.46
N GLN A 241 17.92 -4.26 -8.46
CA GLN A 241 18.77 -5.11 -7.63
C GLN A 241 17.95 -6.05 -6.74
N THR A 242 16.83 -5.59 -6.19
CA THR A 242 15.98 -6.40 -5.32
C THR A 242 15.15 -7.42 -6.11
N VAL A 243 14.75 -7.09 -7.34
CA VAL A 243 14.13 -8.06 -8.25
C VAL A 243 15.12 -9.18 -8.60
N SER A 244 16.37 -8.84 -8.96
CA SER A 244 17.41 -9.82 -9.23
C SER A 244 17.70 -10.68 -8.00
N LEU A 245 17.84 -10.06 -6.83
CA LEU A 245 18.07 -10.76 -5.56
C LEU A 245 16.92 -11.74 -5.25
N ALA A 246 15.65 -11.28 -5.40
CA ALA A 246 14.49 -12.12 -5.14
C ALA A 246 14.48 -13.39 -6.00
N ILE A 247 14.87 -13.29 -7.29
CA ILE A 247 15.03 -14.45 -8.18
C ILE A 247 16.19 -15.34 -7.72
N ASP A 248 17.33 -14.72 -7.39
CA ASP A 248 18.54 -15.45 -7.03
C ASP A 248 18.33 -16.28 -5.74
N ILE A 249 17.67 -15.72 -4.72
CA ILE A 249 17.46 -16.38 -3.43
C ILE A 249 16.27 -17.36 -3.41
N ALA A 250 15.31 -17.22 -4.31
CA ALA A 250 14.13 -18.08 -4.36
C ALA A 250 14.53 -19.56 -4.46
N GLY A 251 13.87 -20.42 -3.69
CA GLY A 251 14.05 -21.87 -3.72
C GLY A 251 13.34 -22.51 -4.91
N PRO A 252 13.49 -23.86 -5.06
CA PRO A 252 12.80 -24.60 -6.11
C PRO A 252 11.27 -24.40 -6.03
N ARG A 253 10.64 -24.12 -7.20
CA ARG A 253 9.20 -23.93 -7.36
C ARG A 253 8.58 -22.79 -6.52
N ALA A 254 9.40 -21.87 -6.04
CA ALA A 254 8.92 -20.71 -5.31
C ALA A 254 7.99 -19.86 -6.18
N GLN A 255 7.00 -19.25 -5.52
CA GLN A 255 6.20 -18.17 -6.09
C GLN A 255 6.89 -16.85 -5.76
N LEU A 256 7.06 -15.97 -6.76
CA LEU A 256 7.64 -14.64 -6.61
C LEU A 256 6.62 -13.58 -7.01
N ALA A 257 6.09 -12.84 -6.04
CA ALA A 257 5.20 -11.72 -6.26
C ALA A 257 6.00 -10.41 -6.40
N LEU A 258 5.87 -9.77 -7.56
CA LEU A 258 6.46 -8.47 -7.86
C LEU A 258 5.44 -7.39 -7.48
N VAL A 259 5.69 -6.69 -6.38
CA VAL A 259 4.81 -5.67 -5.78
C VAL A 259 5.39 -4.27 -5.96
N GLY A 260 6.69 -4.14 -5.79
CA GLY A 260 7.39 -2.86 -5.91
C GLY A 260 7.41 -2.33 -7.35
N THR A 261 7.11 -1.03 -7.52
CA THR A 261 7.16 -0.39 -8.83
C THR A 261 8.59 0.01 -9.19
N LEU A 262 9.09 -0.47 -10.32
CA LEU A 262 10.40 -0.09 -10.83
C LEU A 262 10.37 1.33 -11.42
N HIS A 263 11.40 2.11 -11.11
CA HIS A 263 11.64 3.43 -11.68
C HIS A 263 12.89 3.48 -12.60
N HIS A 264 13.57 2.34 -12.75
CA HIS A 264 14.75 2.17 -13.59
C HIS A 264 14.66 0.87 -14.38
N ASP A 265 15.37 0.78 -15.50
CA ASP A 265 15.38 -0.41 -16.32
C ASP A 265 15.95 -1.62 -15.57
N LEU A 266 15.30 -2.76 -15.73
CA LEU A 266 15.73 -4.04 -15.18
C LEU A 266 16.57 -4.80 -16.22
N THR A 267 17.81 -5.12 -15.86
CA THR A 267 18.64 -6.02 -16.63
C THR A 267 18.95 -7.26 -15.81
N LEU A 268 18.52 -8.41 -16.27
CA LEU A 268 18.84 -9.71 -15.66
C LEU A 268 20.07 -10.32 -16.33
N THR A 269 20.99 -10.86 -15.53
CA THR A 269 22.09 -11.68 -16.04
C THR A 269 21.55 -12.98 -16.64
N THR A 270 22.30 -13.62 -17.54
CA THR A 270 21.97 -14.96 -18.06
C THR A 270 21.85 -15.98 -16.91
N ARG A 271 22.67 -15.83 -15.84
CA ARG A 271 22.58 -16.66 -14.63
C ARG A 271 21.23 -16.48 -13.95
N THR A 272 20.88 -15.24 -13.58
CA THR A 272 19.64 -14.93 -12.86
C THR A 272 18.40 -15.33 -13.67
N PHE A 273 18.36 -15.01 -14.97
CA PHE A 273 17.28 -15.48 -15.84
C PHE A 273 17.20 -17.01 -15.90
N GLY A 274 18.37 -17.66 -16.00
CA GLY A 274 18.45 -19.12 -16.02
C GLY A 274 17.94 -19.79 -14.74
N LEU A 275 17.94 -19.10 -13.59
CA LEU A 275 17.37 -19.62 -12.34
C LEU A 275 15.83 -19.68 -12.39
N ILE A 276 15.17 -18.75 -13.09
CA ILE A 276 13.72 -18.82 -13.29
C ILE A 276 13.34 -20.16 -13.92
N LEU A 277 14.09 -20.59 -14.96
CA LEU A 277 13.84 -21.84 -15.66
C LEU A 277 14.22 -23.07 -14.81
N ARG A 278 15.45 -23.07 -14.24
CA ARG A 278 16.00 -24.25 -13.54
C ARG A 278 15.35 -24.53 -12.21
N LYS A 279 14.75 -23.50 -11.57
CA LYS A 279 14.01 -23.63 -10.32
C LYS A 279 12.50 -23.71 -10.54
N GLU A 280 12.02 -23.67 -11.81
CA GLU A 280 10.59 -23.65 -12.16
C GLU A 280 9.81 -22.59 -11.37
N LEU A 281 10.33 -21.35 -11.32
CA LEU A 281 9.73 -20.26 -10.53
C LEU A 281 8.40 -19.82 -11.17
N THR A 282 7.42 -19.50 -10.34
CA THR A 282 6.20 -18.81 -10.75
C THR A 282 6.33 -17.31 -10.46
N LEU A 283 6.32 -16.48 -11.51
CA LEU A 283 6.36 -15.02 -11.36
C LEU A 283 4.94 -14.45 -11.39
N LEU A 284 4.57 -13.70 -10.36
CA LEU A 284 3.26 -13.06 -10.20
C LEU A 284 3.45 -11.54 -10.22
N GLY A 285 2.80 -10.86 -11.16
CA GLY A 285 2.69 -9.39 -11.11
C GLY A 285 1.56 -9.03 -10.15
N SER A 286 1.84 -8.24 -9.12
CA SER A 286 0.84 -7.73 -8.19
C SER A 286 0.64 -6.24 -8.46
N TRP A 287 -0.52 -5.87 -8.97
CA TRP A 287 -0.83 -4.49 -9.34
C TRP A 287 -2.06 -3.98 -8.60
N MET A 288 -1.86 -2.94 -7.78
CA MET A 288 -2.90 -2.43 -6.87
C MET A 288 -3.32 -3.50 -5.83
N ASN A 289 -4.62 -3.52 -5.42
CA ASN A 289 -5.06 -4.27 -4.25
C ASN A 289 -6.56 -4.60 -4.28
N TYR A 290 -7.08 -5.02 -5.45
CA TYR A 290 -8.52 -5.24 -5.65
C TYR A 290 -8.81 -6.60 -6.24
N SER A 291 -9.84 -7.26 -5.71
CA SER A 291 -10.38 -8.53 -6.20
C SER A 291 -11.92 -8.52 -6.21
N ALA A 292 -12.51 -9.59 -6.72
CA ALA A 292 -13.95 -9.78 -6.70
C ALA A 292 -14.38 -10.64 -5.48
N PRO A 293 -15.51 -10.33 -4.82
CA PRO A 293 -16.39 -9.17 -5.05
C PRO A 293 -15.73 -7.85 -4.62
N TRP A 294 -16.12 -6.74 -5.26
CA TRP A 294 -15.58 -5.42 -4.97
C TRP A 294 -15.77 -4.99 -3.51
N PRO A 295 -14.75 -4.37 -2.85
CA PRO A 295 -13.39 -4.08 -3.33
C PRO A 295 -12.41 -5.25 -3.20
N GLY A 296 -12.79 -6.37 -2.59
CA GLY A 296 -12.00 -7.58 -2.40
C GLY A 296 -11.91 -8.00 -0.93
N GLU A 297 -11.67 -9.29 -0.71
CA GLU A 297 -11.47 -9.87 0.64
C GLU A 297 -10.25 -9.28 1.37
N GLU A 298 -9.31 -8.70 0.62
CA GLU A 298 -8.15 -8.00 1.17
C GLU A 298 -8.56 -6.85 2.08
N TRP A 299 -9.63 -6.12 1.70
CA TRP A 299 -10.16 -4.99 2.46
C TRP A 299 -10.84 -5.44 3.74
N GLU A 300 -11.66 -6.50 3.67
CA GLU A 300 -12.30 -7.11 4.83
C GLU A 300 -11.24 -7.68 5.80
N THR A 301 -10.22 -8.36 5.27
CA THR A 301 -9.13 -8.94 6.07
C THR A 301 -8.31 -7.85 6.75
N ALA A 302 -7.96 -6.76 6.06
CA ALA A 302 -7.23 -5.64 6.63
C ALA A 302 -8.03 -4.99 7.77
N ALA A 303 -9.32 -4.70 7.55
CA ALA A 303 -10.19 -4.10 8.54
C ALA A 303 -10.35 -5.01 9.78
N ARG A 304 -10.53 -6.31 9.58
CA ARG A 304 -10.62 -7.29 10.67
C ARG A 304 -9.33 -7.36 11.48
N LEU A 305 -8.17 -7.45 10.84
CA LEU A 305 -6.88 -7.51 11.54
C LEU A 305 -6.61 -6.26 12.37
N LEU A 306 -7.05 -5.08 11.90
CA LEU A 306 -6.92 -3.83 12.66
C LEU A 306 -7.93 -3.76 13.81
N ALA A 307 -9.20 -4.12 13.61
CA ALA A 307 -10.21 -4.16 14.66
C ALA A 307 -9.81 -5.14 15.79
N GLU A 308 -9.25 -6.29 15.43
CA GLU A 308 -8.73 -7.28 16.37
C GLU A 308 -7.37 -6.88 17.00
N LYS A 309 -6.79 -5.72 16.62
CA LYS A 309 -5.49 -5.21 17.11
C LYS A 309 -4.34 -6.20 16.88
N ARG A 310 -4.39 -6.94 15.77
CA ARG A 310 -3.38 -7.95 15.42
C ARG A 310 -2.11 -7.34 14.82
N LEU A 311 -2.18 -6.11 14.32
CA LEU A 311 -1.08 -5.41 13.67
C LEU A 311 -0.56 -4.26 14.54
N GLN A 312 0.74 -4.10 14.61
CA GLN A 312 1.42 -3.01 15.31
C GLN A 312 1.73 -1.91 14.30
N LEU A 313 0.99 -0.80 14.37
CA LEU A 313 1.12 0.32 13.44
C LEU A 313 2.08 1.40 13.93
N THR A 314 2.07 1.70 15.24
CA THR A 314 2.86 2.77 15.85
C THR A 314 4.34 2.74 15.46
N PRO A 315 5.04 1.58 15.44
CA PRO A 315 6.44 1.54 15.05
C PRO A 315 6.70 1.86 13.56
N LEU A 316 5.65 1.87 12.73
CA LEU A 316 5.75 2.18 11.31
C LEU A 316 5.57 3.66 11.02
N ILE A 317 5.17 4.48 12.00
CA ILE A 317 4.86 5.90 11.83
C ILE A 317 6.13 6.72 12.08
N ALA A 318 6.60 7.40 11.02
CA ALA A 318 7.72 8.32 11.12
C ALA A 318 7.28 9.74 11.55
N HIS A 319 6.05 10.14 11.16
CA HIS A 319 5.50 11.44 11.49
C HIS A 319 3.98 11.38 11.56
N ARG A 320 3.40 12.15 12.49
CA ARG A 320 1.96 12.39 12.60
C ARG A 320 1.75 13.84 13.01
N GLY A 321 0.94 14.58 12.27
CA GLY A 321 0.69 15.98 12.58
C GLY A 321 -0.50 16.57 11.82
N ASP A 322 -0.81 17.82 12.12
CA ASP A 322 -1.81 18.62 11.39
C ASP A 322 -1.35 18.96 9.97
N ALA A 323 -2.14 19.73 9.23
CA ALA A 323 -1.87 20.05 7.83
C ALA A 323 -0.52 20.78 7.64
N GLU A 324 -0.19 21.70 8.51
CA GLU A 324 1.06 22.47 8.48
C GLU A 324 2.26 21.55 8.74
N SER A 325 2.23 20.77 9.80
CA SER A 325 3.28 19.83 10.17
C SER A 325 3.46 18.72 9.14
N PHE A 326 2.35 18.21 8.58
CA PHE A 326 2.37 17.23 7.49
C PHE A 326 3.03 17.81 6.22
N ALA A 327 2.65 19.02 5.81
CA ALA A 327 3.23 19.68 4.64
C ALA A 327 4.74 19.95 4.82
N GLU A 328 5.18 20.31 6.02
CA GLU A 328 6.61 20.46 6.34
C GLU A 328 7.35 19.12 6.27
N ALA A 329 6.78 18.06 6.83
CA ALA A 329 7.34 16.72 6.75
C ALA A 329 7.46 16.22 5.29
N VAL A 330 6.46 16.49 4.44
CA VAL A 330 6.50 16.18 3.01
C VAL A 330 7.61 16.97 2.31
N LYS A 331 7.72 18.29 2.54
CA LYS A 331 8.77 19.13 1.96
C LYS A 331 10.17 18.66 2.38
N ALA A 332 10.33 18.25 3.64
CA ALA A 332 11.60 17.78 4.17
C ALA A 332 12.13 16.52 3.47
N LEU A 333 11.25 15.72 2.84
CA LEU A 333 11.68 14.57 2.03
C LEU A 333 12.52 15.00 0.82
N ASN A 334 12.18 16.13 0.20
CA ASN A 334 12.88 16.65 -0.99
C ASN A 334 13.13 15.55 -2.05
N GLY A 335 12.14 14.70 -2.29
CA GLY A 335 12.21 13.57 -3.20
C GLY A 335 12.87 12.29 -2.65
N ALA A 336 13.40 12.31 -1.43
CA ALA A 336 13.98 11.12 -0.81
C ALA A 336 12.90 10.12 -0.36
N PRO A 337 13.19 8.82 -0.33
CA PRO A 337 12.28 7.81 0.17
C PRO A 337 11.92 8.02 1.64
N MET A 338 10.67 7.76 2.01
CA MET A 338 10.21 7.79 3.40
C MET A 338 10.90 6.71 4.24
N GLN A 339 11.20 7.06 5.50
CA GLN A 339 11.73 6.11 6.49
C GLN A 339 10.62 5.45 7.35
N GLY A 340 9.37 5.73 7.06
CA GLY A 340 8.16 5.24 7.70
C GLY A 340 6.96 6.02 7.18
N LYS A 341 5.75 5.71 7.67
CA LYS A 341 4.51 6.37 7.25
C LYS A 341 4.45 7.81 7.79
N ILE A 342 4.12 8.76 6.93
CA ILE A 342 3.80 10.13 7.30
C ILE A 342 2.28 10.27 7.26
N LEU A 343 1.69 10.70 8.38
CA LEU A 343 0.24 10.82 8.56
C LEU A 343 -0.18 12.27 8.78
N LEU A 344 -1.15 12.70 8.01
CA LEU A 344 -1.98 13.87 8.30
C LEU A 344 -3.05 13.44 9.30
N GLN A 345 -3.18 14.14 10.40
CA GLN A 345 -4.20 13.94 11.42
C GLN A 345 -5.08 15.19 11.49
N LEU A 346 -6.37 15.02 11.31
CA LEU A 346 -7.36 16.08 11.32
C LEU A 346 -8.34 15.89 12.48
N SER A 347 -8.87 16.98 13.01
CA SER A 347 -9.76 17.00 14.19
C SER A 347 -11.24 17.02 13.81
#